data_b406f331daa5dd202805ab302e961b52
#
_entry.id   b406f331daa5dd202805ab302e961b52
#
_cell.length_a   1.000
_cell.length_b   1.000
_cell.length_c   1.000
_cell.angle_alpha   90.00
_cell.angle_beta   90.00
_cell.angle_gamma   90.00
#
_symmetry.space_group_name_H-M   'P 1'
#
loop_
_entity.id
_entity.type
_entity.pdbx_description
1 polymer ?
#
loop_
_entity_poly.entity_id
_entity_poly.type
_entity_poly.pdbx_seq_one_letter_code
_entity_poly.pdbx_strand_id
1 'polypeptide(L)'
;MFGLFRKSAPSTPRERGEWGENIAVNHLKAGGWSILERNSRPLKSDRRCEIDIIAYFKEDDLVAFVEVKTHLKKSDNAPRLWAVDRRKKSALLRACAAWLRNRHWHGNFRFDVIEVYGTEGDPVEVDHIERVPLFPPNWRFW
;
A
#
# COMPACT_ATOMS: atom_id res chain seq x y z
N MET A 1 -17.57 14.26 -32.16
CA MET A 1 -17.73 14.30 -31.44
C MET A 1 -17.44 13.87 -30.75
N PHE A 2 -17.17 13.78 -30.18
CA PHE A 2 -16.93 13.59 -29.54
C PHE A 2 -16.54 13.34 -28.65
N GLY A 3 -16.07 13.47 -28.55
CA GLY A 3 -15.28 13.41 -27.43
C GLY A 3 -15.82 13.32 -26.12
N LEU A 4 -16.56 13.02 -26.09
CA LEU A 4 -17.36 12.79 -25.25
C LEU A 4 -17.16 11.76 -24.27
N PHE A 5 -15.98 11.33 -24.20
CA PHE A 5 -15.68 10.40 -23.26
C PHE A 5 -15.29 11.05 -21.97
N ARG A 6 -16.16 11.72 -21.43
CA ARG A 6 -16.11 11.99 -20.11
C ARG A 6 -16.11 10.71 -19.40
N LYS A 7 -15.01 10.35 -18.88
CA LYS A 7 -15.07 9.45 -17.81
C LYS A 7 -15.95 10.05 -16.76
N SER A 8 -17.03 9.45 -16.59
CA SER A 8 -17.86 9.79 -15.52
C SER A 8 -17.07 9.65 -14.25
N ALA A 9 -17.07 10.66 -13.52
CA ALA A 9 -16.56 10.67 -12.21
C ALA A 9 -17.34 9.73 -11.36
N PRO A 10 -16.85 9.55 -10.34
CA PRO A 10 -16.16 8.55 -9.80
C PRO A 10 -17.09 7.56 -9.35
N SER A 11 -16.92 6.81 -9.74
CA SER A 11 -16.40 5.66 -9.33
C SER A 11 -16.74 5.37 -7.89
N THR A 12 -17.08 4.17 -7.70
CA THR A 12 -17.29 3.60 -6.39
C THR A 12 -16.01 3.71 -5.57
N PRO A 13 -16.09 3.61 -4.24
CA PRO A 13 -14.88 3.55 -3.41
C PRO A 13 -13.89 2.48 -3.86
N ARG A 14 -14.40 1.36 -4.37
CA ARG A 14 -13.56 0.29 -4.89
C ARG A 14 -12.75 0.74 -6.10
N GLU A 15 -13.38 1.39 -7.06
CA GLU A 15 -12.71 1.87 -8.26
C GLU A 15 -11.66 2.93 -7.93
N ARG A 16 -11.96 3.79 -6.96
CA ARG A 16 -11.01 4.78 -6.49
C ARG A 16 -9.82 4.13 -5.80
N GLY A 17 -10.04 3.09 -5.04
CA GLY A 17 -8.99 2.30 -4.42
C GLY A 17 -8.08 1.67 -5.47
N GLU A 18 -8.66 1.06 -6.50
CA GLU A 18 -7.89 0.46 -7.60
C GLU A 18 -7.08 1.51 -8.36
N TRP A 19 -7.68 2.67 -8.61
CA TRP A 19 -6.99 3.77 -9.26
C TRP A 19 -5.78 4.22 -8.44
N GLY A 20 -5.95 4.41 -7.13
CA GLY A 20 -4.86 4.80 -6.23
C GLY A 20 -3.76 3.76 -6.17
N GLU A 21 -4.13 2.48 -6.12
CA GLU A 21 -3.14 1.39 -6.13
C GLU A 21 -2.35 1.35 -7.43
N ASN A 22 -3.00 1.59 -8.57
CA ASN A 22 -2.30 1.65 -9.86
C ASN A 22 -1.27 2.77 -9.88
N ILE A 23 -1.61 3.92 -9.32
CA ILE A 23 -0.68 5.03 -9.21
C ILE A 23 0.50 4.68 -8.29
N ALA A 24 0.21 4.06 -7.15
CA ALA A 24 1.25 3.62 -6.22
C ALA A 24 2.19 2.60 -6.88
N VAL A 25 1.66 1.66 -7.63
CA VAL A 25 2.46 0.68 -8.39
C VAL A 25 3.39 1.39 -9.38
N ASN A 26 2.86 2.34 -10.14
CA ASN A 26 3.67 3.08 -11.10
C ASN A 26 4.76 3.90 -10.42
N HIS A 27 4.44 4.50 -9.28
CA HIS A 27 5.40 5.24 -8.47
C HIS A 27 6.55 4.32 -8.01
N LEU A 28 6.22 3.14 -7.50
CA LEU A 28 7.23 2.19 -7.05
C LEU A 28 8.10 1.71 -8.20
N LYS A 29 7.49 1.35 -9.33
CA LYS A 29 8.25 0.91 -10.52
C LYS A 29 9.20 1.99 -11.01
N ALA A 30 8.75 3.24 -11.04
CA ALA A 30 9.58 4.37 -11.44
C ALA A 30 10.77 4.55 -10.48
N GLY A 31 10.62 4.16 -9.23
CA GLY A 31 11.67 4.20 -8.22
C GLY A 31 12.58 2.99 -8.21
N GLY A 32 12.41 2.04 -9.14
CA GLY A 32 13.28 0.87 -9.25
C GLY A 32 12.79 -0.37 -8.51
N TRP A 33 11.57 -0.34 -7.98
CA TRP A 33 10.99 -1.48 -7.27
C TRP A 33 10.36 -2.48 -8.25
N SER A 34 10.47 -3.75 -7.91
CA SER A 34 9.70 -4.82 -8.57
C SER A 34 8.46 -5.09 -7.74
N ILE A 35 7.32 -5.26 -8.39
CA ILE A 35 6.08 -5.58 -7.70
C ILE A 35 5.96 -7.09 -7.61
N LEU A 36 5.96 -7.61 -6.39
CA LEU A 36 5.84 -9.05 -6.17
C LEU A 36 4.38 -9.51 -6.14
N GLU A 37 3.55 -8.77 -5.41
CA GLU A 37 2.13 -9.12 -5.26
C GLU A 37 1.30 -7.87 -5.08
N ARG A 38 0.03 -7.96 -5.45
CA ARG A 38 -0.99 -6.95 -5.18
C ARG A 38 -2.16 -7.62 -4.48
N ASN A 39 -2.75 -6.91 -3.54
CA ASN A 39 -3.92 -7.41 -2.79
C ASN A 39 -3.66 -8.81 -2.23
N SER A 40 -2.53 -8.94 -1.58
CA SER A 40 -2.07 -10.21 -1.04
C SER A 40 -2.81 -10.54 0.26
N ARG A 41 -3.25 -11.78 0.37
CA ARG A 41 -3.89 -12.32 1.57
C ARG A 41 -3.16 -13.58 2.03
N PRO A 42 -1.99 -13.42 2.66
CA PRO A 42 -1.15 -14.55 3.02
C PRO A 42 -1.75 -15.44 4.12
N LEU A 43 -2.67 -14.87 4.90
CA LEU A 43 -3.31 -15.60 5.99
C LEU A 43 -4.67 -16.08 5.53
N LYS A 44 -4.77 -17.32 5.09
CA LYS A 44 -6.00 -17.88 4.53
C LYS A 44 -7.14 -17.94 5.53
N SER A 45 -6.83 -18.04 6.82
CA SER A 45 -7.82 -18.11 7.88
C SER A 45 -8.51 -16.79 8.19
N ASP A 46 -7.95 -15.67 7.74
CA ASP A 46 -8.53 -14.35 7.97
C ASP A 46 -8.36 -13.47 6.73
N ARG A 47 -9.43 -13.36 5.97
CA ARG A 47 -9.43 -12.60 4.70
C ARG A 47 -9.33 -11.08 4.90
N ARG A 48 -9.48 -10.60 6.13
CA ARG A 48 -9.31 -9.18 6.43
C ARG A 48 -7.84 -8.77 6.48
N CYS A 49 -6.95 -9.75 6.57
CA CYS A 49 -5.51 -9.53 6.63
C CYS A 49 -4.97 -9.41 5.21
N GLU A 50 -5.16 -8.24 4.60
CA GLU A 50 -4.73 -7.95 3.23
C GLU A 50 -3.60 -6.93 3.21
N ILE A 51 -2.65 -7.13 2.30
CA ILE A 51 -1.57 -6.20 2.02
C ILE A 51 -1.78 -5.67 0.61
N ASP A 52 -1.87 -4.35 0.46
CA ASP A 52 -2.18 -3.74 -0.84
C ASP A 52 -1.10 -4.02 -1.89
N ILE A 53 0.15 -3.81 -1.54
CA ILE A 53 1.28 -4.05 -2.46
C ILE A 53 2.44 -4.66 -1.67
N ILE A 54 3.09 -5.64 -2.26
CA ILE A 54 4.36 -6.16 -1.76
C ILE A 54 5.39 -5.92 -2.87
N ALA A 55 6.41 -5.15 -2.57
CA ALA A 55 7.41 -4.72 -3.52
C ALA A 55 8.82 -5.12 -3.06
N TYR A 56 9.72 -5.30 -4.01
CA TYR A 56 11.08 -5.73 -3.73
C TYR A 56 12.09 -4.78 -4.38
N PHE A 57 13.06 -4.34 -3.61
CA PHE A 57 14.17 -3.52 -4.08
C PHE A 57 15.45 -4.36 -4.01
N LYS A 58 15.89 -4.76 -5.17
CA LYS A 58 16.96 -5.77 -5.30
C LYS A 58 18.28 -5.34 -4.68
N GLU A 59 18.67 -4.09 -4.87
CA GLU A 59 19.97 -3.60 -4.42
C GLU A 59 20.14 -3.72 -2.91
N ASP A 60 19.08 -3.57 -2.16
CA ASP A 60 19.10 -3.61 -0.70
C ASP A 60 18.57 -4.94 -0.14
N ASP A 61 18.22 -5.88 -1.01
CA ASP A 61 17.55 -7.13 -0.63
C ASP A 61 16.39 -6.81 0.32
N LEU A 62 15.53 -5.92 -0.10
CA LEU A 62 14.51 -5.29 0.74
C LEU A 62 13.11 -5.53 0.20
N VAL A 63 12.25 -6.07 1.06
CA VAL A 63 10.82 -6.14 0.79
C VAL A 63 10.12 -5.01 1.52
N ALA A 64 9.27 -4.27 0.80
CA ALA A 64 8.38 -3.29 1.39
C ALA A 64 6.95 -3.80 1.31
N PHE A 65 6.30 -3.83 2.47
CA PHE A 65 4.86 -4.02 2.55
C PHE A 65 4.24 -2.63 2.50
N VAL A 66 3.35 -2.40 1.55
CA VAL A 66 2.84 -1.05 1.27
C VAL A 66 1.34 -1.00 1.44
N GLU A 67 0.89 -0.07 2.25
CA GLU A 67 -0.52 0.30 2.39
C GLU A 67 -0.76 1.54 1.54
N VAL A 68 -1.80 1.52 0.72
CA VAL A 68 -2.16 2.65 -0.14
C VAL A 68 -3.39 3.34 0.42
N LYS A 69 -3.31 4.65 0.57
CA LYS A 69 -4.42 5.50 0.98
C LYS A 69 -4.74 6.50 -0.12
N THR A 70 -5.99 6.55 -0.52
CA THR A 70 -6.45 7.42 -1.59
C THR A 70 -7.34 8.53 -1.03
N HIS A 71 -7.04 9.77 -1.38
CA HIS A 71 -7.75 10.95 -0.91
C HIS A 71 -8.17 11.81 -2.08
N LEU A 72 -9.29 12.52 -1.94
CA LEU A 72 -9.76 13.43 -2.99
C LEU A 72 -8.81 14.61 -3.16
N LYS A 73 -8.33 15.16 -2.08
CA LYS A 73 -7.36 16.25 -2.09
C LYS A 73 -6.55 16.26 -0.80
N LYS A 74 -5.40 16.89 -0.87
CA LYS A 74 -4.54 17.03 0.29
C LYS A 74 -5.11 18.08 1.24
N SER A 75 -5.19 17.73 2.52
CA SER A 75 -5.58 18.64 3.59
C SER A 75 -4.49 18.65 4.64
N ASP A 76 -3.99 19.83 4.95
CA ASP A 76 -2.90 19.98 5.93
C ASP A 76 -3.33 19.59 7.34
N ASN A 77 -4.62 19.60 7.60
CA ASN A 77 -5.17 19.30 8.93
C ASN A 77 -5.72 17.87 9.05
N ALA A 78 -5.65 17.07 8.01
CA ALA A 78 -6.14 15.72 8.07
C ALA A 78 -5.22 14.87 8.93
N PRO A 79 -5.74 14.19 9.97
CA PRO A 79 -4.92 13.27 10.72
C PRO A 79 -4.46 12.16 9.79
N ARG A 80 -3.22 11.75 9.94
CA ARG A 80 -2.74 10.58 9.21
C ARG A 80 -3.54 9.39 9.70
N LEU A 81 -4.39 8.85 8.85
CA LEU A 81 -5.29 7.76 9.19
C LEU A 81 -4.55 6.56 9.77
N TRP A 82 -3.30 6.40 9.38
CA TRP A 82 -2.48 5.33 9.88
C TRP A 82 -2.30 5.35 11.41
N ALA A 83 -2.24 6.52 12.02
CA ALA A 83 -1.97 6.64 13.45
C ALA A 83 -3.11 6.15 14.34
N VAL A 84 -4.29 5.91 13.78
CA VAL A 84 -5.51 5.77 14.58
C VAL A 84 -6.08 4.36 14.65
N ASP A 85 -5.81 3.50 13.68
CA ASP A 85 -6.50 2.20 13.61
C ASP A 85 -5.63 1.02 14.08
N ARG A 86 -5.81 0.64 15.34
CA ARG A 86 -5.09 -0.48 15.94
C ARG A 86 -5.49 -1.83 15.36
N ARG A 87 -6.76 -1.99 14.98
CA ARG A 87 -7.24 -3.26 14.42
C ARG A 87 -6.61 -3.51 13.08
N LYS A 88 -6.52 -2.47 12.27
CA LYS A 88 -5.89 -2.57 10.95
C LYS A 88 -4.40 -2.85 11.07
N LYS A 89 -3.71 -2.20 12.01
CA LYS A 89 -2.30 -2.47 12.27
C LYS A 89 -2.07 -3.93 12.68
N SER A 90 -2.92 -4.44 13.56
CA SER A 90 -2.82 -5.84 14.01
C SER A 90 -3.03 -6.81 12.84
N ALA A 91 -4.03 -6.54 12.00
CA ALA A 91 -4.29 -7.37 10.82
C ALA A 91 -3.12 -7.33 9.83
N LEU A 92 -2.57 -6.14 9.58
CA LEU A 92 -1.41 -5.97 8.71
C LEU A 92 -0.18 -6.71 9.26
N LEU A 93 0.06 -6.61 10.56
CA LEU A 93 1.18 -7.28 11.18
C LEU A 93 1.09 -8.80 11.01
N ARG A 94 -0.12 -9.35 11.21
CA ARG A 94 -0.34 -10.79 11.02
C ARG A 94 -0.15 -11.19 9.56
N ALA A 95 -0.63 -10.38 8.63
CA ALA A 95 -0.46 -10.65 7.20
C ALA A 95 1.02 -10.62 6.81
N CYS A 96 1.76 -9.61 7.25
CA CYS A 96 3.19 -9.52 6.99
C CYS A 96 3.96 -10.71 7.57
N ALA A 97 3.62 -11.10 8.80
CA ALA A 97 4.25 -12.26 9.44
C ALA A 97 3.99 -13.54 8.63
N ALA A 98 2.76 -13.74 8.18
CA ALA A 98 2.41 -14.91 7.39
C ALA A 98 3.18 -14.94 6.06
N TRP A 99 3.27 -13.80 5.38
CA TRP A 99 4.00 -13.72 4.12
C TRP A 99 5.48 -14.04 4.32
N LEU A 100 6.11 -13.44 5.33
CA LEU A 100 7.52 -13.66 5.64
C LEU A 100 7.81 -15.13 5.97
N ARG A 101 6.94 -15.76 6.78
CA ARG A 101 7.07 -17.18 7.10
C ARG A 101 6.89 -18.08 5.88
N ASN A 102 5.87 -17.81 5.10
CA ASN A 102 5.56 -18.63 3.92
C ASN A 102 6.69 -18.60 2.89
N ARG A 103 7.39 -17.49 2.81
CA ARG A 103 8.52 -17.30 1.88
C ARG A 103 9.87 -17.69 2.49
N HIS A 104 9.92 -18.04 3.75
CA HIS A 104 11.20 -18.27 4.46
C HIS A 104 12.14 -17.08 4.23
N TRP A 105 11.61 -15.86 4.40
CA TRP A 105 12.33 -14.65 4.05
C TRP A 105 13.49 -14.39 5.02
N HIS A 106 14.68 -14.12 4.48
CA HIS A 106 15.89 -13.83 5.27
C HIS A 106 16.47 -12.45 4.98
N GLY A 107 15.90 -11.72 4.05
CA GLY A 107 16.36 -10.38 3.69
C GLY A 107 15.78 -9.29 4.58
N ASN A 108 15.96 -8.06 4.16
CA ASN A 108 15.40 -6.90 4.85
C ASN A 108 13.92 -6.74 4.53
N PHE A 109 13.20 -6.13 5.43
CA PHE A 109 11.80 -5.79 5.20
C PHE A 109 11.43 -4.53 5.97
N ARG A 110 10.44 -3.82 5.44
CA ARG A 110 9.91 -2.63 6.08
C ARG A 110 8.45 -2.43 5.69
N PHE A 111 7.77 -1.54 6.38
CA PHE A 111 6.40 -1.16 6.07
C PHE A 111 6.37 0.29 5.62
N ASP A 112 5.72 0.55 4.49
CA ASP A 112 5.57 1.89 3.90
C ASP A 112 4.10 2.20 3.71
N VAL A 113 3.78 3.50 3.69
CA VAL A 113 2.46 3.98 3.32
C VAL A 113 2.63 4.90 2.12
N ILE A 114 1.81 4.70 1.10
CA ILE A 114 1.74 5.61 -0.04
C ILE A 114 0.38 6.27 -0.03
N GLU A 115 0.37 7.59 0.08
CA GLU A 115 -0.84 8.39 0.03
C GLU A 115 -0.97 9.01 -1.36
N VAL A 116 -2.11 8.79 -2.00
CA VAL A 116 -2.41 9.28 -3.35
C VAL A 116 -3.53 10.30 -3.24
N TYR A 117 -3.27 11.51 -3.73
CA TYR A 117 -4.22 12.62 -3.65
C TYR A 117 -4.69 13.01 -5.05
N GLY A 118 -5.97 13.12 -5.23
CA GLY A 118 -6.56 13.57 -6.48
C GLY A 118 -7.66 12.65 -6.97
N THR A 119 -8.10 12.93 -8.18
CA THR A 119 -9.09 12.14 -8.88
C THR A 119 -8.60 11.90 -10.30
N GLU A 120 -9.22 10.94 -10.97
CA GLU A 120 -8.89 10.65 -12.35
C GLU A 120 -9.10 11.89 -13.23
N GLY A 121 -8.08 12.27 -13.98
CA GLY A 121 -8.12 13.46 -14.83
C GLY A 121 -7.56 14.72 -14.22
N ASP A 122 -7.35 14.77 -12.92
CA ASP A 122 -6.76 15.90 -12.23
C ASP A 122 -5.27 15.64 -11.94
N PRO A 123 -4.49 16.70 -11.64
CA PRO A 123 -3.12 16.51 -11.18
C PRO A 123 -3.10 15.63 -9.93
N VAL A 124 -2.22 14.66 -9.92
CA VAL A 124 -2.10 13.71 -8.83
C VAL A 124 -0.86 14.00 -8.02
N GLU A 125 -1.01 13.97 -6.70
CA GLU A 125 0.10 14.11 -5.78
C GLU A 125 0.30 12.78 -5.05
N VAL A 126 1.54 12.36 -4.89
CA VAL A 126 1.87 11.11 -4.21
C VAL A 126 2.85 11.38 -3.09
N ASP A 127 2.50 10.97 -1.88
CA ASP A 127 3.40 11.01 -0.74
C ASP A 127 3.78 9.58 -0.37
N HIS A 128 5.04 9.26 -0.51
CA HIS A 128 5.56 7.94 -0.11
C HIS A 128 6.24 8.07 1.25
N ILE A 129 5.63 7.49 2.25
CA ILE A 129 6.13 7.54 3.63
C ILE A 129 6.81 6.20 3.91
N GLU A 130 8.14 6.25 3.99
CA GLU A 130 8.95 5.06 4.19
C GLU A 130 9.11 4.72 5.66
N ARG A 131 9.26 3.44 5.95
CA ARG A 131 9.58 2.95 7.30
C ARG A 131 8.59 3.40 8.35
N VAL A 132 7.33 3.24 8.05
CA VAL A 132 6.27 3.52 9.02
C VAL A 132 6.31 2.45 10.12
N PRO A 133 6.27 2.83 11.39
CA PRO A 133 6.30 1.85 12.47
C PRO A 133 5.10 0.90 12.41
N LEU A 134 5.37 -0.36 12.21
CA LEU A 134 4.40 -1.44 12.28
C LEU A 134 4.96 -2.58 13.14
N PHE A 135 6.22 -2.91 12.93
CA PHE A 135 6.84 -4.05 13.59
C PHE A 135 7.36 -3.64 14.96
N PRO A 136 6.91 -4.32 16.05
CA PRO A 136 7.40 -3.99 17.38
C PRO A 136 8.90 -4.27 17.52
N PRO A 137 9.59 -3.58 18.44
CA PRO A 137 10.99 -3.89 18.72
C PRO A 137 11.14 -5.38 19.08
N ASN A 138 12.18 -6.00 18.55
CA ASN A 138 12.47 -7.43 18.78
C ASN A 138 11.37 -8.37 18.28
N TRP A 139 10.53 -7.89 17.37
CA TRP A 139 9.47 -8.69 16.79
C TRP A 139 10.04 -9.82 15.92
N ARG A 140 9.44 -10.97 16.04
CA ARG A 140 9.83 -12.15 15.27
C ARG A 140 8.62 -12.73 14.55
N PHE A 141 8.80 -13.13 13.32
CA PHE A 141 7.72 -13.70 12.52
C PHE A 141 7.79 -15.23 12.40
N TRP A 142 8.86 -15.80 12.93
CA TRP A 142 9.05 -17.24 12.93
C TRP A 142 8.69 -17.87 14.26
#